data_4949880842194ce1422ac95714534d39
#
_entry.id   4949880842194ce1422ac95714534d39
#
_cell.length_a   1.000
_cell.length_b   1.000
_cell.length_c   1.000
_cell.angle_alpha   90.00
_cell.angle_beta   90.00
_cell.angle_gamma   90.00
#
_symmetry.space_group_name_H-M   'P 1'
#
loop_
_entity.id
_entity.type
_entity.pdbx_description
1 polymer ?
#
loop_
_entity_poly.entity_id
_entity_poly.type
_entity_poly.pdbx_seq_one_letter_code
_entity_poly.pdbx_strand_id
1 'polypeptide(L)'
;YLAAGGRYKIIYVAPERLENYEFLEFARQVEISMVTVDEAHCISQWGQDFRPSYVKIVDFVKNLPGRPIVSAFTATATEEVKNDILCTLNLEDPKVVITEFDRKNLYYSVENIRRKDDFVMDYIDRHPTESGIIYCSTRKNVDNLFELLFQKGVAVTRYHAVSYTHLRAH
;
A
#
# COMPACT_ATOMS: atom_id res chain seq x y z
N TYR A 1 2.00 25.67 10.46
CA TYR A 1 1.13 26.84 10.82
C TYR A 1 -0.34 26.62 10.44
N LEU A 2 -0.68 26.21 9.21
CA LEU A 2 -2.08 26.07 8.78
C LEU A 2 -2.81 24.91 9.47
N ALA A 3 -2.12 23.82 9.76
CA ALA A 3 -2.69 22.67 10.44
C ALA A 3 -2.99 22.98 11.92
N ALA A 4 -2.11 23.73 12.61
CA ALA A 4 -2.33 24.16 13.98
C ALA A 4 -3.53 25.09 14.15
N GLY A 5 -3.87 25.85 13.11
CA GLY A 5 -5.07 26.70 13.08
C GLY A 5 -6.39 25.95 12.80
N GLY A 6 -6.41 24.62 12.82
CA GLY A 6 -7.62 23.81 12.62
C GLY A 6 -8.18 23.81 11.20
N ARG A 7 -7.42 24.31 10.22
CA ARG A 7 -7.85 24.39 8.82
C ARG A 7 -8.02 23.00 8.18
N TYR A 8 -7.23 22.03 8.61
CA TYR A 8 -7.29 20.65 8.10
C TYR A 8 -7.87 19.72 9.16
N LYS A 9 -8.80 18.89 8.76
CA LYS A 9 -9.45 17.88 9.61
C LYS A 9 -8.75 16.53 9.54
N ILE A 10 -8.04 16.28 8.44
CA ILE A 10 -7.31 15.04 8.19
C ILE A 10 -5.90 15.41 7.74
N ILE A 11 -4.92 14.74 8.32
CA ILE A 11 -3.50 14.92 7.99
C ILE A 11 -2.91 13.55 7.68
N TYR A 12 -2.40 13.36 6.46
CA TYR A 12 -1.63 12.19 6.07
C TYR A 12 -0.16 12.42 6.38
N VAL A 13 0.44 11.48 7.07
CA VAL A 13 1.84 11.56 7.47
C VAL A 13 2.52 10.20 7.31
N ALA A 14 3.74 10.19 6.77
CA ALA A 14 4.55 8.98 6.74
C ALA A 14 5.13 8.70 8.15
N PRO A 15 5.22 7.43 8.58
CA PRO A 15 5.72 7.07 9.92
C PRO A 15 7.10 7.64 10.25
N GLU A 16 7.95 7.84 9.23
CA GLU A 16 9.29 8.43 9.38
C GLU A 16 9.27 9.88 9.90
N ARG A 17 8.15 10.60 9.71
CA ARG A 17 8.01 11.97 10.20
C ARG A 17 7.58 12.06 11.65
N LEU A 18 7.15 10.97 12.25
CA LEU A 18 6.68 10.95 13.64
C LEU A 18 7.79 11.26 14.67
N GLU A 19 9.06 11.19 14.27
CA GLU A 19 10.21 11.60 15.08
C GLU A 19 10.66 13.05 14.83
N ASN A 20 10.08 13.73 13.84
CA ASN A 20 10.44 15.11 13.57
C ASN A 20 9.96 16.01 14.71
N TYR A 21 10.89 16.77 15.28
CA TYR A 21 10.63 17.64 16.43
C TYR A 21 9.47 18.62 16.18
N GLU A 22 9.46 19.27 15.00
CA GLU A 22 8.40 20.23 14.66
C GLU A 22 7.03 19.58 14.56
N PHE A 23 6.98 18.32 14.06
CA PHE A 23 5.74 17.56 13.98
C PHE A 23 5.26 17.13 15.38
N LEU A 24 6.16 16.71 16.24
CA LEU A 24 5.83 16.34 17.62
C LEU A 24 5.33 17.54 18.42
N GLU A 25 5.97 18.70 18.31
CA GLU A 25 5.51 19.94 18.94
C GLU A 25 4.12 20.35 18.43
N PHE A 26 3.89 20.28 17.13
CA PHE A 26 2.57 20.50 16.57
C PHE A 26 1.53 19.52 17.14
N ALA A 27 1.85 18.23 17.18
CA ALA A 27 0.94 17.18 17.65
C ALA A 27 0.57 17.33 19.14
N ARG A 28 1.46 17.92 19.94
CA ARG A 28 1.20 18.24 21.37
C ARG A 28 0.31 19.45 21.57
N GLN A 29 0.24 20.35 20.60
CA GLN A 29 -0.53 21.60 20.70
C GLN A 29 -1.95 21.47 20.16
N VAL A 30 -2.27 20.36 19.48
CA VAL A 30 -3.59 20.14 18.90
C VAL A 30 -4.26 18.91 19.51
N GLU A 31 -5.58 18.91 19.57
CA GLU A 31 -6.33 17.74 19.96
C GLU A 31 -6.40 16.76 18.79
N ILE A 32 -5.72 15.61 18.92
CA ILE A 32 -5.80 14.51 17.95
C ILE A 32 -6.82 13.50 18.48
N SER A 33 -7.99 13.48 17.89
CA SER A 33 -9.08 12.60 18.30
C SER A 33 -8.94 11.17 17.78
N MET A 34 -8.24 10.98 16.64
CA MET A 34 -8.06 9.67 16.02
C MET A 34 -6.71 9.54 15.32
N VAL A 35 -6.08 8.38 15.46
CA VAL A 35 -4.91 7.96 14.68
C VAL A 35 -5.27 6.71 13.91
N THR A 36 -5.18 6.77 12.59
CA THR A 36 -5.43 5.64 11.69
C THR A 36 -4.11 5.15 11.11
N VAL A 37 -3.83 3.88 11.31
CA VAL A 37 -2.65 3.20 10.76
C VAL A 37 -3.08 2.38 9.55
N ASP A 38 -2.65 2.82 8.38
CA ASP A 38 -2.81 2.06 7.13
C ASP A 38 -1.63 1.11 6.95
N GLU A 39 -1.84 0.01 6.20
CA GLU A 39 -0.84 -1.06 6.01
C GLU A 39 -0.25 -1.56 7.35
N ALA A 40 -1.11 -1.73 8.34
CA ALA A 40 -0.70 -2.05 9.71
C ALA A 40 0.11 -3.35 9.84
N HIS A 41 0.07 -4.24 8.83
CA HIS A 41 0.94 -5.42 8.77
C HIS A 41 2.44 -5.08 8.80
N CYS A 42 2.80 -3.85 8.38
CA CYS A 42 4.19 -3.36 8.46
C CYS A 42 4.71 -3.22 9.91
N ILE A 43 3.85 -3.26 10.93
CA ILE A 43 4.25 -3.26 12.35
C ILE A 43 4.86 -4.60 12.73
N SER A 44 4.36 -5.69 12.16
CA SER A 44 4.70 -7.04 12.55
C SER A 44 5.99 -7.52 11.89
N GLN A 45 6.90 -8.07 12.69
CA GLN A 45 8.09 -8.75 12.18
C GLN A 45 7.76 -10.05 11.42
N TRP A 46 6.59 -10.59 11.62
CA TRP A 46 6.07 -11.76 10.92
C TRP A 46 5.35 -11.39 9.62
N GLY A 47 5.15 -10.09 9.37
CA GLY A 47 4.59 -9.57 8.13
C GLY A 47 5.60 -9.61 6.97
N GLN A 48 5.10 -9.67 5.75
CA GLN A 48 5.95 -9.71 4.54
C GLN A 48 6.74 -8.40 4.28
N ASP A 49 6.33 -7.30 4.90
CA ASP A 49 6.88 -5.95 4.65
C ASP A 49 7.08 -5.20 5.98
N PHE A 50 7.81 -5.80 6.90
CA PHE A 50 8.13 -5.15 8.18
C PHE A 50 8.89 -3.85 7.98
N ARG A 51 8.41 -2.77 8.64
CA ARG A 51 9.04 -1.44 8.62
C ARG A 51 9.29 -0.94 10.04
N PRO A 52 10.55 -0.79 10.45
CA PRO A 52 10.88 -0.31 11.79
C PRO A 52 10.24 1.04 12.15
N SER A 53 10.01 1.90 11.17
CA SER A 53 9.35 3.19 11.35
C SER A 53 7.90 3.06 11.86
N TYR A 54 7.21 1.94 11.55
CA TYR A 54 5.85 1.70 12.05
C TYR A 54 5.79 1.45 13.56
N VAL A 55 6.82 0.88 14.14
CA VAL A 55 6.88 0.68 15.60
C VAL A 55 6.86 2.02 16.33
N LYS A 56 7.39 3.08 15.74
CA LYS A 56 7.41 4.44 16.29
C LYS A 56 6.01 5.07 16.42
N ILE A 57 5.02 4.55 15.70
CA ILE A 57 3.62 4.97 15.84
C ILE A 57 3.15 4.77 17.28
N VAL A 58 3.57 3.68 17.91
CA VAL A 58 3.21 3.37 19.31
C VAL A 58 3.71 4.46 20.26
N ASP A 59 4.98 4.83 20.11
CA ASP A 59 5.60 5.86 20.93
C ASP A 59 4.98 7.23 20.66
N PHE A 60 4.67 7.52 19.42
CA PHE A 60 3.96 8.74 19.05
C PHE A 60 2.60 8.83 19.76
N VAL A 61 1.76 7.79 19.67
CA VAL A 61 0.44 7.74 20.32
C VAL A 61 0.55 7.90 21.84
N LYS A 62 1.54 7.25 22.48
CA LYS A 62 1.78 7.36 23.93
C LYS A 62 2.18 8.76 24.37
N ASN A 63 2.84 9.52 23.54
CA ASN A 63 3.35 10.87 23.84
C ASN A 63 2.34 12.00 23.52
N LEU A 64 1.15 11.67 23.00
CA LEU A 64 0.09 12.66 22.81
C LEU A 64 -0.54 13.09 24.14
N PRO A 65 -1.03 14.34 24.28
CA PRO A 65 -1.64 14.85 25.51
C PRO A 65 -2.87 14.10 25.99
N GLY A 66 -3.53 13.37 25.09
CA GLY A 66 -4.65 12.49 25.37
C GLY A 66 -4.54 11.23 24.52
N ARG A 67 -5.20 10.15 24.94
CA ARG A 67 -5.23 8.92 24.14
C ARG A 67 -6.27 9.05 23.02
N PRO A 68 -5.86 9.15 21.75
CA PRO A 68 -6.79 9.16 20.62
C PRO A 68 -7.42 7.77 20.42
N ILE A 69 -8.51 7.72 19.67
CA ILE A 69 -8.99 6.45 19.10
C ILE A 69 -7.92 5.97 18.13
N VAL A 70 -7.48 4.72 18.29
CA VAL A 70 -6.51 4.11 17.37
C VAL A 70 -7.22 3.09 16.52
N SER A 71 -7.09 3.19 15.20
CA SER A 71 -7.57 2.21 14.23
C SER A 71 -6.43 1.72 13.35
N ALA A 72 -6.49 0.45 12.98
CA ALA A 72 -5.49 -0.20 12.14
C ALA A 72 -6.17 -0.93 10.98
N PHE A 73 -5.67 -0.72 9.78
CA PHE A 73 -6.17 -1.34 8.56
C PHE A 73 -5.05 -2.06 7.85
N THR A 74 -5.37 -3.23 7.31
CA THR A 74 -4.47 -3.99 6.45
C THR A 74 -5.27 -4.88 5.51
N ALA A 75 -4.80 -5.05 4.29
CA ALA A 75 -5.39 -5.97 3.33
C ALA A 75 -4.92 -7.42 3.53
N THR A 76 -3.79 -7.60 4.22
CA THR A 76 -3.14 -8.91 4.34
C THR A 76 -2.66 -9.11 5.78
N ALA A 77 -3.36 -9.95 6.53
CA ALA A 77 -2.92 -10.33 7.86
C ALA A 77 -3.24 -11.79 8.13
N THR A 78 -2.24 -12.57 8.49
CA THR A 78 -2.42 -13.85 9.14
C THR A 78 -2.91 -13.64 10.58
N GLU A 79 -3.36 -14.69 11.23
CA GLU A 79 -3.78 -14.63 12.63
C GLU A 79 -2.64 -14.14 13.55
N GLU A 80 -1.39 -14.54 13.27
CA GLU A 80 -0.19 -14.11 13.99
C GLU A 80 0.06 -12.60 13.81
N VAL A 81 0.00 -12.13 12.56
CA VAL A 81 0.16 -10.70 12.24
C VAL A 81 -0.93 -9.86 12.89
N LYS A 82 -2.17 -10.34 12.88
CA LYS A 82 -3.30 -9.68 13.57
C LYS A 82 -3.02 -9.51 15.06
N ASN A 83 -2.64 -10.60 15.72
CA ASN A 83 -2.36 -10.58 17.16
C ASN A 83 -1.18 -9.65 17.49
N ASP A 84 -0.16 -9.64 16.66
CA ASP A 84 0.99 -8.76 16.80
C ASP A 84 0.61 -7.28 16.64
N ILE A 85 -0.25 -6.94 15.69
CA ILE A 85 -0.81 -5.58 15.54
C ILE A 85 -1.58 -5.16 16.79
N LEU A 86 -2.48 -6.02 17.30
CA LEU A 86 -3.28 -5.72 18.49
C LEU A 86 -2.40 -5.46 19.71
N CYS A 87 -1.39 -6.31 19.94
CA CYS A 87 -0.47 -6.19 21.05
C CYS A 87 0.44 -4.96 20.91
N THR A 88 1.05 -4.77 19.75
CA THR A 88 2.04 -3.71 19.53
C THR A 88 1.40 -2.33 19.60
N LEU A 89 0.24 -2.12 18.98
CA LEU A 89 -0.52 -0.88 19.08
C LEU A 89 -1.21 -0.69 20.45
N ASN A 90 -1.13 -1.68 21.33
CA ASN A 90 -1.80 -1.70 22.62
C ASN A 90 -3.27 -1.29 22.50
N LEU A 91 -4.01 -1.95 21.60
CA LEU A 91 -5.42 -1.65 21.38
C LEU A 91 -6.25 -2.21 22.54
N GLU A 92 -7.02 -1.34 23.21
CA GLU A 92 -7.87 -1.70 24.33
C GLU A 92 -9.27 -2.03 23.85
N ASP A 93 -9.75 -3.24 24.12
CA ASP A 93 -11.06 -3.76 23.71
C ASP A 93 -11.39 -3.48 22.23
N PRO A 94 -10.52 -3.89 21.29
CA PRO A 94 -10.65 -3.51 19.90
C PRO A 94 -11.81 -4.25 19.23
N LYS A 95 -12.61 -3.52 18.45
CA LYS A 95 -13.52 -4.13 17.50
C LYS A 95 -12.75 -4.66 16.30
N VAL A 96 -12.63 -5.98 16.18
CA VAL A 96 -11.96 -6.62 15.04
C VAL A 96 -12.99 -6.99 13.98
N VAL A 97 -12.75 -6.56 12.75
CA VAL A 97 -13.58 -6.91 11.58
C VAL A 97 -12.66 -7.57 10.56
N ILE A 98 -13.00 -8.80 10.19
CA ILE A 98 -12.29 -9.58 9.17
C ILE A 98 -13.27 -9.87 8.05
N THR A 99 -12.92 -9.50 6.82
CA THR A 99 -13.69 -9.85 5.63
C THR A 99 -13.07 -11.07 4.95
N GLU A 100 -13.90 -11.86 4.28
CA GLU A 100 -13.43 -13.01 3.50
C GLU A 100 -12.51 -12.54 2.37
N PHE A 101 -11.39 -13.25 2.17
CA PHE A 101 -10.44 -12.99 1.08
C PHE A 101 -10.91 -13.58 -0.25
N ASP A 102 -11.88 -14.49 -0.22
CA ASP A 102 -12.38 -15.16 -1.42
C ASP A 102 -13.26 -14.21 -2.25
N ARG A 103 -12.68 -13.76 -3.36
CA ARG A 103 -13.38 -12.94 -4.35
C ARG A 103 -13.93 -13.82 -5.44
N LYS A 104 -15.19 -14.21 -5.34
CA LYS A 104 -15.89 -15.09 -6.30
C LYS A 104 -15.87 -14.58 -7.75
N ASN A 105 -15.59 -13.31 -7.96
CA ASN A 105 -15.48 -12.69 -9.28
C ASN A 105 -14.06 -12.74 -9.87
N LEU A 106 -13.07 -13.29 -9.15
CA LEU A 106 -11.71 -13.44 -9.64
C LEU A 106 -11.43 -14.90 -9.97
N TYR A 107 -10.86 -15.11 -11.13
CA TYR A 107 -10.37 -16.41 -11.59
C TYR A 107 -8.84 -16.40 -11.63
N TYR A 108 -8.22 -17.40 -11.05
CA TYR A 108 -6.76 -17.58 -11.06
C TYR A 108 -6.41 -18.86 -11.79
N SER A 109 -5.45 -18.78 -12.74
CA SER A 109 -4.85 -19.95 -13.35
C SER A 109 -3.33 -19.85 -13.39
N VAL A 110 -2.68 -21.00 -13.42
CA VAL A 110 -1.24 -21.11 -13.60
C VAL A 110 -1.00 -21.92 -14.88
N GLU A 111 -0.34 -21.26 -15.84
CA GLU A 111 -0.04 -21.87 -17.14
C GLU A 111 1.46 -22.17 -17.26
N ASN A 112 1.81 -23.41 -17.62
CA ASN A 112 3.19 -23.79 -17.88
C ASN A 112 3.55 -23.52 -19.35
N ILE A 113 4.08 -22.31 -19.58
CA ILE A 113 4.28 -21.79 -20.93
C ILE A 113 5.77 -21.75 -21.27
N ARG A 114 6.16 -22.28 -22.44
CA ARG A 114 7.54 -22.20 -22.94
C ARG A 114 7.87 -20.83 -23.54
N ARG A 115 6.90 -20.18 -24.22
CA ARG A 115 7.05 -18.89 -24.91
C ARG A 115 6.03 -17.91 -24.37
N LYS A 116 6.46 -17.11 -23.40
CA LYS A 116 5.56 -16.18 -22.68
C LYS A 116 5.02 -15.08 -23.57
N ASP A 117 5.83 -14.57 -24.49
CA ASP A 117 5.44 -13.46 -25.36
C ASP A 117 4.33 -13.89 -26.33
N ASP A 118 4.42 -15.11 -26.89
CA ASP A 118 3.37 -15.66 -27.75
C ASP A 118 2.06 -15.85 -26.99
N PHE A 119 2.13 -16.33 -25.75
CA PHE A 119 0.94 -16.48 -24.91
C PHE A 119 0.26 -15.14 -24.63
N VAL A 120 1.05 -14.11 -24.34
CA VAL A 120 0.51 -12.75 -24.10
C VAL A 120 -0.19 -12.23 -25.35
N MET A 121 0.43 -12.43 -26.53
CA MET A 121 -0.16 -12.03 -27.80
C MET A 121 -1.48 -12.75 -28.06
N ASP A 122 -1.49 -14.08 -27.97
CA ASP A 122 -2.70 -14.90 -28.13
C ASP A 122 -3.81 -14.53 -27.15
N TYR A 123 -3.43 -14.17 -25.91
CA TYR A 123 -4.39 -13.73 -24.90
C TYR A 123 -5.03 -12.41 -25.30
N ILE A 124 -4.24 -11.42 -25.71
CA ILE A 124 -4.73 -10.11 -26.15
C ILE A 124 -5.63 -10.25 -27.39
N ASP A 125 -5.24 -11.07 -28.35
CA ASP A 125 -6.02 -11.29 -29.56
C ASP A 125 -7.39 -11.92 -29.30
N ARG A 126 -7.48 -12.75 -28.25
CA ARG A 126 -8.76 -13.33 -27.80
C ARG A 126 -9.61 -12.41 -26.97
N HIS A 127 -9.01 -11.33 -26.40
CA HIS A 127 -9.68 -10.36 -25.52
C HIS A 127 -9.53 -8.90 -26.00
N PRO A 128 -9.94 -8.60 -27.27
CA PRO A 128 -9.59 -7.33 -27.93
C PRO A 128 -10.23 -6.08 -27.31
N THR A 129 -11.28 -6.26 -26.51
CA THR A 129 -12.03 -5.15 -25.87
C THR A 129 -11.74 -5.02 -24.39
N GLU A 130 -10.90 -5.88 -23.85
CA GLU A 130 -10.60 -5.90 -22.41
C GLU A 130 -9.32 -5.12 -22.09
N SER A 131 -9.29 -4.52 -20.91
CA SER A 131 -8.07 -3.90 -20.38
C SER A 131 -7.35 -4.87 -19.46
N GLY A 132 -6.02 -4.87 -19.53
CA GLY A 132 -5.19 -5.78 -18.75
C GLY A 132 -3.95 -5.11 -18.16
N ILE A 133 -3.38 -5.74 -17.13
CA ILE A 133 -2.09 -5.35 -16.55
C ILE A 133 -1.16 -6.56 -16.60
N ILE A 134 0.05 -6.36 -17.13
CA ILE A 134 1.06 -7.40 -17.24
C ILE A 134 2.23 -7.04 -16.32
N TYR A 135 2.47 -7.87 -15.32
CA TYR A 135 3.62 -7.73 -14.42
C TYR A 135 4.81 -8.51 -14.96
N CYS A 136 5.95 -7.84 -15.06
CA CYS A 136 7.21 -8.46 -15.46
C CYS A 136 8.22 -8.45 -14.31
N SER A 137 9.05 -9.48 -14.26
CA SER A 137 10.07 -9.63 -13.19
C SER A 137 11.22 -8.64 -13.28
N THR A 138 11.49 -8.06 -14.45
CA THR A 138 12.57 -7.12 -14.66
C THR A 138 12.14 -5.94 -15.55
N ARG A 139 12.81 -4.79 -15.38
CA ARG A 139 12.60 -3.60 -16.22
C ARG A 139 12.83 -3.91 -17.70
N LYS A 140 13.90 -4.66 -18.02
CA LYS A 140 14.21 -5.08 -19.38
C LYS A 140 13.06 -5.86 -20.02
N ASN A 141 12.41 -6.73 -19.26
CA ASN A 141 11.25 -7.48 -19.76
C ASN A 141 10.04 -6.57 -20.00
N VAL A 142 9.84 -5.54 -19.14
CA VAL A 142 8.80 -4.52 -19.38
C VAL A 142 9.06 -3.79 -20.70
N ASP A 143 10.29 -3.33 -20.92
CA ASP A 143 10.65 -2.60 -22.14
C ASP A 143 10.52 -3.46 -23.38
N ASN A 144 11.03 -4.70 -23.36
CA ASN A 144 10.95 -5.62 -24.49
C ASN A 144 9.50 -5.96 -24.84
N LEU A 145 8.67 -6.25 -23.83
CA LEU A 145 7.27 -6.57 -24.06
C LEU A 145 6.48 -5.36 -24.56
N PHE A 146 6.77 -4.18 -24.04
CA PHE A 146 6.17 -2.93 -24.52
C PHE A 146 6.47 -2.71 -26.00
N GLU A 147 7.74 -2.81 -26.42
CA GLU A 147 8.13 -2.64 -27.83
C GLU A 147 7.45 -3.68 -28.75
N LEU A 148 7.38 -4.94 -28.30
CA LEU A 148 6.71 -5.99 -29.04
C LEU A 148 5.22 -5.67 -29.25
N LEU A 149 4.51 -5.32 -28.20
CA LEU A 149 3.07 -5.00 -28.26
C LEU A 149 2.81 -3.73 -29.06
N PHE A 150 3.64 -2.70 -28.90
CA PHE A 150 3.53 -1.44 -29.64
C PHE A 150 3.70 -1.65 -31.15
N GLN A 151 4.73 -2.43 -31.55
CA GLN A 151 4.96 -2.79 -32.99
C GLN A 151 3.81 -3.58 -33.59
N LYS A 152 3.05 -4.31 -32.77
CA LYS A 152 1.84 -5.04 -33.22
C LYS A 152 0.58 -4.18 -33.21
N GLY A 153 0.68 -2.89 -32.90
CA GLY A 153 -0.44 -1.96 -32.88
C GLY A 153 -1.37 -2.08 -31.67
N VAL A 154 -0.93 -2.76 -30.62
CA VAL A 154 -1.69 -2.84 -29.35
C VAL A 154 -1.60 -1.50 -28.63
N ALA A 155 -2.72 -0.98 -28.15
CA ALA A 155 -2.75 0.21 -27.30
C ALA A 155 -2.15 -0.12 -25.93
N VAL A 156 -0.88 0.20 -25.71
CA VAL A 156 -0.11 -0.20 -24.53
C VAL A 156 0.70 0.96 -23.97
N THR A 157 0.84 0.99 -22.66
CA THR A 157 1.77 1.86 -21.94
C THR A 157 2.63 1.03 -20.97
N ARG A 158 3.76 1.57 -20.53
CA ARG A 158 4.65 0.91 -19.57
C ARG A 158 4.91 1.78 -18.35
N TYR A 159 5.12 1.11 -17.22
CA TYR A 159 5.48 1.74 -15.96
C TYR A 159 6.59 0.95 -15.25
N HIS A 160 7.66 1.62 -14.88
CA HIS A 160 8.69 1.11 -13.96
C HIS A 160 9.42 2.26 -13.26
N ALA A 161 10.23 1.95 -12.23
CA ALA A 161 10.83 2.93 -11.33
C ALA A 161 11.73 4.01 -12.00
N VAL A 162 12.15 3.81 -13.25
CA VAL A 162 12.96 4.76 -14.05
C VAL A 162 12.14 5.40 -15.18
N SER A 163 10.83 5.19 -15.22
CA SER A 163 9.97 5.90 -16.17
C SER A 163 10.07 7.40 -15.91
N TYR A 164 10.51 8.13 -16.90
CA TYR A 164 10.78 9.58 -16.83
C TYR A 164 9.62 10.34 -16.20
N THR A 165 9.96 11.31 -15.35
CA THR A 165 9.02 12.18 -14.63
C THR A 165 8.03 12.91 -15.55
N HIS A 166 8.32 13.02 -16.84
CA HIS A 166 7.47 13.67 -17.84
C HIS A 166 6.20 12.90 -18.23
N LEU A 167 6.13 11.56 -17.99
CA LEU A 167 4.94 10.75 -18.28
C LEU A 167 3.98 10.66 -17.07
N ARG A 168 4.34 11.24 -15.94
CA ARG A 168 3.47 11.29 -14.74
C ARG A 168 2.51 12.49 -14.70
N ALA A 169 2.56 13.38 -15.68
CA ALA A 169 1.85 14.66 -15.69
C ALA A 169 0.63 14.71 -16.64
N HIS A 170 0.10 13.56 -17.06
CA HIS A 170 -1.14 13.49 -17.85
C HIS A 170 -2.10 12.46 -17.29
#